data_327ff6fef2f59c6fe3d78e7f642aaa4a
#
_entry.id   327ff6fef2f59c6fe3d78e7f642aaa4a
#
_cell.length_a   1.000
_cell.length_b   1.000
_cell.length_c   1.000
_cell.angle_alpha   90.00
_cell.angle_beta   90.00
_cell.angle_gamma   90.00
#
_symmetry.space_group_name_H-M   'P 1'
#
loop_
_entity.id
_entity.type
_entity.pdbx_description
1 polymer ?
#
loop_
_entity_poly.entity_id
_entity_poly.type
_entity_poly.pdbx_seq_one_letter_code
_entity_poly.pdbx_strand_id
1 'polypeptide(L)'
;MTTPGGLPDDPLLTAALQVLAERGLKGATTRAIAERAGVNEVTLFRRHGTKLALLRAAVLSRTTVLAGRGVHYTGNLEADLIHLTREYGEALHTVGPVIRVLVTEFPRHPELQGVLDGPRELFAQVAALLGRYQQEGQLRPEPLGSLLPALIGPLVLPHLMPDLFRTLLPLSPGTPPDPEAHVRAFLHGRATHPEETP
;
A
#
# COMPACT_ATOMS: atom_id res chain seq x y z
N MET A 1 -27.35 -7.19 5.14
CA MET A 1 -26.76 -6.85 3.84
C MET A 1 -25.27 -7.13 3.94
N THR A 2 -24.84 -8.26 3.40
CA THR A 2 -23.44 -8.73 3.46
C THR A 2 -22.67 -8.04 2.34
N THR A 3 -21.67 -7.24 2.68
CA THR A 3 -20.78 -6.59 1.72
C THR A 3 -20.00 -7.67 0.98
N PRO A 4 -20.03 -7.75 -0.35
CA PRO A 4 -19.27 -8.76 -1.10
C PRO A 4 -17.78 -8.39 -1.09
N GLY A 5 -16.93 -9.30 -0.62
CA GLY A 5 -15.50 -9.33 -0.87
C GLY A 5 -14.55 -8.85 0.23
N GLY A 6 -15.02 -8.52 1.43
CA GLY A 6 -14.12 -8.25 2.56
C GLY A 6 -13.77 -9.55 3.30
N LEU A 7 -12.48 -9.89 3.38
CA LEU A 7 -12.01 -10.79 4.43
C LEU A 7 -12.51 -10.22 5.78
N PRO A 8 -13.07 -11.05 6.68
CA PRO A 8 -13.56 -10.55 7.97
C PRO A 8 -12.42 -9.81 8.68
N ASP A 9 -12.74 -8.65 9.28
CA ASP A 9 -11.78 -7.89 10.11
C ASP A 9 -11.35 -8.80 11.27
N ASP A 10 -10.25 -9.52 11.06
CA ASP A 10 -9.67 -10.35 12.11
C ASP A 10 -9.05 -9.41 13.17
N PRO A 11 -9.57 -9.39 14.39
CA PRO A 11 -9.07 -8.50 15.45
C PRO A 11 -7.58 -8.69 15.70
N LEU A 12 -7.05 -9.90 15.53
CA LEU A 12 -5.62 -10.18 15.68
C LEU A 12 -4.78 -9.50 14.59
N LEU A 13 -5.23 -9.54 13.34
CA LEU A 13 -4.51 -8.91 12.23
C LEU A 13 -4.52 -7.38 12.39
N THR A 14 -5.67 -6.81 12.74
CA THR A 14 -5.80 -5.38 13.00
C THR A 14 -4.93 -4.95 14.18
N ALA A 15 -4.99 -5.65 15.30
CA ALA A 15 -4.16 -5.39 16.48
C ALA A 15 -2.66 -5.50 16.19
N ALA A 16 -2.25 -6.49 15.37
CA ALA A 16 -0.85 -6.67 14.98
C ALA A 16 -0.30 -5.43 14.25
N LEU A 17 -1.05 -4.88 13.30
CA LEU A 17 -0.65 -3.67 12.57
C LEU A 17 -0.62 -2.43 13.48
N GLN A 18 -1.62 -2.26 14.35
CA GLN A 18 -1.67 -1.14 15.29
C GLN A 18 -0.49 -1.17 16.25
N VAL A 19 -0.23 -2.32 16.90
CA VAL A 19 0.89 -2.45 17.85
C VAL A 19 2.23 -2.27 17.14
N LEU A 20 2.38 -2.78 15.90
CA LEU A 20 3.57 -2.58 15.09
C LEU A 20 3.79 -1.09 14.78
N ALA A 21 2.76 -0.39 14.37
CA ALA A 21 2.82 1.06 14.08
C ALA A 21 3.19 1.91 15.29
N GLU A 22 2.63 1.57 16.47
CA GLU A 22 2.81 2.33 17.72
C GLU A 22 4.15 2.04 18.41
N ARG A 23 4.57 0.76 18.44
CA ARG A 23 5.68 0.29 19.29
C ARG A 23 6.89 -0.20 18.50
N GLY A 24 6.83 -0.17 17.19
CA GLY A 24 7.88 -0.70 16.30
C GLY A 24 7.99 -2.22 16.36
N LEU A 25 8.96 -2.79 15.62
CA LEU A 25 9.11 -4.23 15.48
C LEU A 25 9.45 -4.92 16.82
N LYS A 26 10.31 -4.31 17.65
CA LYS A 26 10.72 -4.87 18.95
C LYS A 26 9.54 -4.84 19.94
N GLY A 27 8.78 -3.74 19.99
CA GLY A 27 7.65 -3.56 20.90
C GLY A 27 6.39 -4.32 20.48
N ALA A 28 6.27 -4.76 19.22
CA ALA A 28 5.20 -5.60 18.73
C ALA A 28 5.38 -7.05 19.20
N THR A 29 5.23 -7.28 20.50
CA THR A 29 5.28 -8.63 21.09
C THR A 29 3.97 -9.37 20.89
N THR A 30 3.99 -10.71 20.86
CA THR A 30 2.78 -11.55 20.75
C THR A 30 1.82 -11.28 21.90
N ARG A 31 2.35 -11.06 23.11
CA ARG A 31 1.55 -10.66 24.29
C ARG A 31 0.84 -9.33 24.08
N ALA A 32 1.56 -8.28 23.65
CA ALA A 32 0.97 -6.96 23.42
C ALA A 32 -0.11 -6.99 22.32
N ILE A 33 0.09 -7.80 21.29
CA ILE A 33 -0.88 -7.99 20.20
C ILE A 33 -2.12 -8.73 20.72
N ALA A 34 -1.94 -9.81 21.49
CA ALA A 34 -3.04 -10.58 22.07
C ALA A 34 -3.88 -9.73 23.04
N GLU A 35 -3.23 -8.97 23.93
CA GLU A 35 -3.88 -8.00 24.83
C GLU A 35 -4.70 -6.96 24.04
N ARG A 36 -4.14 -6.38 22.98
CA ARG A 36 -4.84 -5.41 22.12
C ARG A 36 -6.04 -6.02 21.39
N ALA A 37 -5.91 -7.27 20.94
CA ALA A 37 -6.97 -8.01 20.25
C ALA A 37 -8.05 -8.57 21.19
N GLY A 38 -7.86 -8.48 22.52
CA GLY A 38 -8.78 -9.06 23.51
C GLY A 38 -8.80 -10.59 23.51
N VAL A 39 -7.70 -11.23 23.14
CA VAL A 39 -7.58 -12.71 23.11
C VAL A 39 -6.42 -13.21 23.97
N ASN A 40 -6.43 -14.51 24.26
CA ASN A 40 -5.30 -15.13 24.93
C ASN A 40 -4.13 -15.33 23.91
N GLU A 41 -2.88 -15.15 24.36
CA GLU A 41 -1.68 -15.35 23.55
C GLU A 41 -1.59 -16.77 22.96
N VAL A 42 -2.10 -17.78 23.69
CA VAL A 42 -2.22 -19.16 23.17
C VAL A 42 -3.08 -19.23 21.91
N THR A 43 -4.14 -18.42 21.83
CA THR A 43 -5.01 -18.34 20.66
C THR A 43 -4.25 -17.77 19.45
N LEU A 44 -3.41 -16.75 19.68
CA LEU A 44 -2.55 -16.18 18.66
C LEU A 44 -1.57 -17.24 18.10
N PHE A 45 -0.87 -17.94 19.00
CA PHE A 45 0.08 -19.00 18.59
C PHE A 45 -0.61 -20.14 17.83
N ARG A 46 -1.78 -20.58 18.29
CA ARG A 46 -2.55 -21.63 17.60
C ARG A 46 -2.96 -21.24 16.20
N ARG A 47 -3.31 -19.95 15.95
CA ARG A 47 -3.81 -19.47 14.66
C ARG A 47 -2.69 -19.11 13.69
N HIS A 48 -1.60 -18.53 14.16
CA HIS A 48 -0.56 -17.95 13.32
C HIS A 48 0.85 -18.52 13.55
N GLY A 49 1.05 -19.29 14.61
CA GLY A 49 2.33 -19.96 14.93
C GLY A 49 3.42 -18.99 15.42
N THR A 50 3.74 -17.96 14.67
CA THR A 50 4.81 -17.01 15.03
C THR A 50 4.37 -15.56 14.86
N LYS A 51 5.10 -14.63 15.52
CA LYS A 51 4.90 -13.19 15.32
C LYS A 51 5.06 -12.79 13.84
N LEU A 52 6.07 -13.31 13.17
CA LEU A 52 6.33 -12.99 11.76
C LEU A 52 5.21 -13.50 10.84
N ALA A 53 4.72 -14.72 11.07
CA ALA A 53 3.59 -15.24 10.31
C ALA A 53 2.32 -14.41 10.52
N LEU A 54 2.07 -13.95 11.75
CA LEU A 54 0.96 -13.04 12.05
C LEU A 54 1.12 -11.69 11.32
N LEU A 55 2.32 -11.08 11.38
CA LEU A 55 2.58 -9.80 10.68
C LEU A 55 2.44 -9.96 9.17
N ARG A 56 2.94 -11.06 8.59
CA ARG A 56 2.77 -11.40 7.18
C ARG A 56 1.29 -11.48 6.81
N ALA A 57 0.51 -12.24 7.57
CA ALA A 57 -0.92 -12.39 7.34
C ALA A 57 -1.66 -11.04 7.45
N ALA A 58 -1.29 -10.19 8.41
CA ALA A 58 -1.88 -8.89 8.62
C ALA A 58 -1.60 -7.92 7.44
N VAL A 59 -0.35 -7.86 6.97
CA VAL A 59 0.02 -7.03 5.82
C VAL A 59 -0.64 -7.56 4.54
N LEU A 60 -0.59 -8.88 4.31
CA LEU A 60 -1.23 -9.51 3.15
C LEU A 60 -2.73 -9.23 3.11
N SER A 61 -3.42 -9.33 4.23
CA SER A 61 -4.86 -9.02 4.31
C SER A 61 -5.16 -7.59 3.85
N ARG A 62 -4.39 -6.60 4.30
CA ARG A 62 -4.60 -5.19 3.90
C ARG A 62 -4.28 -4.92 2.44
N THR A 63 -3.19 -5.50 1.93
CA THR A 63 -2.83 -5.34 0.51
C THR A 63 -3.80 -6.04 -0.42
N THR A 64 -4.36 -7.20 -0.03
CA THR A 64 -5.41 -7.89 -0.80
C THR A 64 -6.69 -7.05 -0.88
N VAL A 65 -7.12 -6.45 0.24
CA VAL A 65 -8.29 -5.56 0.25
C VAL A 65 -8.05 -4.35 -0.65
N LEU A 66 -6.87 -3.73 -0.57
CA LEU A 66 -6.51 -2.59 -1.39
C LEU A 66 -6.46 -2.97 -2.88
N ALA A 67 -5.84 -4.09 -3.23
CA ALA A 67 -5.80 -4.59 -4.60
C ALA A 67 -7.21 -4.80 -5.17
N GLY A 68 -8.09 -5.46 -4.40
CA GLY A 68 -9.46 -5.73 -4.81
C GLY A 68 -10.35 -4.49 -4.94
N ARG A 69 -10.01 -3.39 -4.25
CA ARG A 69 -10.74 -2.13 -4.34
C ARG A 69 -10.15 -1.18 -5.37
N GLY A 70 -8.84 -1.05 -5.43
CA GLY A 70 -8.15 -0.01 -6.19
C GLY A 70 -7.71 -0.46 -7.58
N VAL A 71 -7.39 -1.74 -7.78
CA VAL A 71 -6.84 -2.22 -9.05
C VAL A 71 -7.94 -2.87 -9.89
N HIS A 72 -8.50 -2.12 -10.82
CA HIS A 72 -9.43 -2.64 -11.83
C HIS A 72 -9.21 -1.92 -13.16
N TYR A 73 -9.69 -2.55 -14.21
CA TYR A 73 -9.57 -2.05 -15.57
C TYR A 73 -10.96 -1.81 -16.16
N THR A 74 -11.25 -0.57 -16.55
CA THR A 74 -12.49 -0.18 -17.23
C THR A 74 -12.28 0.24 -18.68
N GLY A 75 -11.03 0.42 -19.12
CA GLY A 75 -10.67 1.00 -20.41
C GLY A 75 -10.53 2.53 -20.38
N ASN A 76 -10.79 3.15 -19.25
CA ASN A 76 -10.59 4.60 -19.05
C ASN A 76 -9.36 4.82 -18.15
N LEU A 77 -8.22 5.07 -18.79
CA LEU A 77 -6.93 5.24 -18.13
C LEU A 77 -6.97 6.27 -16.98
N GLU A 78 -7.49 7.46 -17.24
CA GLU A 78 -7.53 8.53 -16.23
C GLU A 78 -8.42 8.16 -15.04
N ALA A 79 -9.62 7.67 -15.30
CA ALA A 79 -10.57 7.29 -14.25
C ALA A 79 -10.04 6.13 -13.39
N ASP A 80 -9.44 5.12 -13.99
CA ASP A 80 -8.88 3.97 -13.29
C ASP A 80 -7.69 4.36 -12.40
N LEU A 81 -6.82 5.26 -12.89
CA LEU A 81 -5.70 5.75 -12.09
C LEU A 81 -6.15 6.70 -10.97
N ILE A 82 -7.16 7.55 -11.19
CA ILE A 82 -7.75 8.38 -10.13
C ILE A 82 -8.34 7.50 -9.04
N HIS A 83 -9.08 6.47 -9.42
CA HIS A 83 -9.66 5.53 -8.47
C HIS A 83 -8.56 4.79 -7.68
N LEU A 84 -7.56 4.25 -8.36
CA LEU A 84 -6.42 3.58 -7.73
C LEU A 84 -5.70 4.49 -6.72
N THR A 85 -5.37 5.72 -7.12
CA THR A 85 -4.62 6.65 -6.27
C THR A 85 -5.43 7.12 -5.07
N ARG A 86 -6.76 7.24 -5.20
CA ARG A 86 -7.67 7.56 -4.09
C ARG A 86 -7.71 6.43 -3.07
N GLU A 87 -7.99 5.20 -3.51
CA GLU A 87 -8.02 4.02 -2.63
C GLU A 87 -6.67 3.79 -1.94
N TYR A 88 -5.57 3.99 -2.70
CA TYR A 88 -4.22 3.87 -2.16
C TYR A 88 -3.92 4.96 -1.10
N GLY A 89 -4.29 6.21 -1.37
CA GLY A 89 -4.15 7.32 -0.43
C GLY A 89 -4.92 7.09 0.86
N GLU A 90 -6.17 6.63 0.78
CA GLU A 90 -6.99 6.28 1.94
C GLU A 90 -6.35 5.15 2.77
N ALA A 91 -5.86 4.10 2.09
CA ALA A 91 -5.19 3.01 2.77
C ALA A 91 -3.91 3.46 3.51
N LEU A 92 -3.15 4.41 2.95
CA LEU A 92 -1.92 4.92 3.56
C LEU A 92 -2.14 5.62 4.90
N HIS A 93 -3.31 6.18 5.18
CA HIS A 93 -3.63 6.74 6.51
C HIS A 93 -3.54 5.65 7.60
N THR A 94 -3.92 4.44 7.28
CA THR A 94 -3.90 3.31 8.23
C THR A 94 -2.58 2.54 8.17
N VAL A 95 -2.05 2.26 6.97
CA VAL A 95 -0.87 1.39 6.80
C VAL A 95 0.45 2.16 6.70
N GLY A 96 0.44 3.46 6.46
CA GLY A 96 1.65 4.28 6.33
C GLY A 96 2.62 4.13 7.51
N PRO A 97 2.17 4.22 8.77
CA PRO A 97 3.03 3.98 9.93
C PRO A 97 3.64 2.57 9.94
N VAL A 98 2.90 1.55 9.50
CA VAL A 98 3.39 0.17 9.37
C VAL A 98 4.47 0.08 8.30
N ILE A 99 4.22 0.68 7.12
CA ILE A 99 5.19 0.72 6.01
C ILE A 99 6.50 1.35 6.49
N ARG A 100 6.44 2.47 7.22
CA ARG A 100 7.62 3.13 7.77
C ARG A 100 8.44 2.18 8.66
N VAL A 101 7.80 1.49 9.60
CA VAL A 101 8.49 0.52 10.47
C VAL A 101 9.12 -0.59 9.63
N LEU A 102 8.39 -1.16 8.67
CA LEU A 102 8.90 -2.24 7.83
C LEU A 102 10.12 -1.79 7.01
N VAL A 103 10.04 -0.63 6.36
CA VAL A 103 11.15 -0.10 5.53
C VAL A 103 12.39 0.21 6.36
N THR A 104 12.24 0.76 7.57
CA THR A 104 13.37 1.09 8.45
C THR A 104 14.01 -0.13 9.11
N GLU A 105 13.21 -1.16 9.42
CA GLU A 105 13.70 -2.38 10.06
C GLU A 105 14.21 -3.44 9.06
N PHE A 106 13.71 -3.41 7.82
CA PHE A 106 14.03 -4.40 6.79
C PHE A 106 15.54 -4.63 6.57
N PRO A 107 16.43 -3.60 6.52
CA PRO A 107 17.85 -3.82 6.32
C PRO A 107 18.52 -4.61 7.45
N ARG A 108 17.92 -4.61 8.64
CA ARG A 108 18.44 -5.28 9.86
C ARG A 108 17.76 -6.62 10.15
N HIS A 109 16.62 -6.87 9.48
CA HIS A 109 15.74 -8.00 9.74
C HIS A 109 15.35 -8.71 8.43
N PRO A 110 16.28 -9.50 7.81
CA PRO A 110 16.01 -10.21 6.56
C PRO A 110 14.80 -11.15 6.63
N GLU A 111 14.46 -11.63 7.83
CA GLU A 111 13.30 -12.46 8.09
C GLU A 111 11.95 -11.77 7.79
N LEU A 112 11.94 -10.43 7.69
CA LEU A 112 10.76 -9.66 7.27
C LEU A 112 10.45 -9.80 5.77
N GLN A 113 11.30 -10.43 4.95
CA GLN A 113 11.06 -10.57 3.50
C GLN A 113 9.68 -11.13 3.19
N GLY A 114 9.23 -12.15 3.92
CA GLY A 114 7.91 -12.73 3.75
C GLY A 114 6.75 -11.79 4.07
N VAL A 115 6.98 -10.71 4.85
CA VAL A 115 5.95 -9.69 5.13
C VAL A 115 5.69 -8.82 3.90
N LEU A 116 6.65 -8.73 2.97
CA LEU A 116 6.53 -7.94 1.75
C LEU A 116 5.82 -8.66 0.60
N ASP A 117 5.41 -9.92 0.78
CA ASP A 117 4.73 -10.67 -0.30
C ASP A 117 3.43 -9.97 -0.73
N GLY A 118 2.64 -9.47 0.22
CA GLY A 118 1.42 -8.73 -0.09
C GLY A 118 1.67 -7.44 -0.87
N PRO A 119 2.57 -6.54 -0.45
CA PRO A 119 2.97 -5.38 -1.24
C PRO A 119 3.51 -5.74 -2.63
N ARG A 120 4.31 -6.81 -2.77
CA ARG A 120 4.81 -7.27 -4.08
C ARG A 120 3.68 -7.65 -5.02
N GLU A 121 2.71 -8.40 -4.52
CA GLU A 121 1.54 -8.82 -5.30
C GLU A 121 0.71 -7.60 -5.74
N LEU A 122 0.45 -6.66 -4.83
CA LEU A 122 -0.25 -5.41 -5.16
C LEU A 122 0.49 -4.63 -6.25
N PHE A 123 1.80 -4.45 -6.12
CA PHE A 123 2.58 -3.73 -7.12
C PHE A 123 2.65 -4.46 -8.47
N ALA A 124 2.67 -5.80 -8.47
CA ALA A 124 2.58 -6.59 -9.69
C ALA A 124 1.24 -6.35 -10.42
N GLN A 125 0.13 -6.27 -9.68
CA GLN A 125 -1.19 -5.98 -10.26
C GLN A 125 -1.26 -4.55 -10.81
N VAL A 126 -0.73 -3.55 -10.11
CA VAL A 126 -0.65 -2.17 -10.62
C VAL A 126 0.22 -2.10 -11.87
N ALA A 127 1.37 -2.80 -11.87
CA ALA A 127 2.24 -2.87 -13.05
C ALA A 127 1.54 -3.54 -14.24
N ALA A 128 0.75 -4.59 -14.00
CA ALA A 128 -0.03 -5.25 -15.04
C ALA A 128 -1.10 -4.31 -15.62
N LEU A 129 -1.78 -3.51 -14.77
CA LEU A 129 -2.74 -2.49 -15.21
C LEU A 129 -2.07 -1.45 -16.11
N LEU A 130 -0.94 -0.88 -15.69
CA LEU A 130 -0.18 0.11 -16.50
C LEU A 130 0.32 -0.50 -17.81
N GLY A 131 0.86 -1.73 -17.75
CA GLY A 131 1.32 -2.46 -18.94
C GLY A 131 0.21 -2.72 -19.95
N ARG A 132 -1.01 -2.97 -19.48
CA ARG A 132 -2.18 -3.11 -20.36
C ARG A 132 -2.49 -1.82 -21.10
N TYR A 133 -2.52 -0.69 -20.42
CA TYR A 133 -2.73 0.62 -21.05
C TYR A 133 -1.63 1.00 -22.03
N GLN A 134 -0.38 0.57 -21.79
CA GLN A 134 0.69 0.71 -22.78
C GLN A 134 0.45 -0.15 -24.02
N GLN A 135 0.02 -1.41 -23.86
CA GLN A 135 -0.29 -2.31 -24.97
C GLN A 135 -1.46 -1.80 -25.83
N GLU A 136 -2.42 -1.13 -25.21
CA GLU A 136 -3.57 -0.52 -25.88
C GLU A 136 -3.25 0.87 -26.48
N GLY A 137 -2.00 1.34 -26.33
CA GLY A 137 -1.56 2.62 -26.87
C GLY A 137 -2.12 3.86 -26.15
N GLN A 138 -2.76 3.72 -25.00
CA GLN A 138 -3.26 4.86 -24.21
C GLN A 138 -2.17 5.49 -23.34
N LEU A 139 -1.14 4.73 -22.99
CA LEU A 139 0.01 5.16 -22.20
C LEU A 139 1.28 4.91 -22.99
N ARG A 140 2.18 5.90 -23.06
CA ARG A 140 3.45 5.76 -23.77
C ARG A 140 4.28 4.60 -23.22
N PRO A 141 5.01 3.86 -24.06
CA PRO A 141 5.87 2.77 -23.62
C PRO A 141 7.05 3.33 -22.81
N GLU A 142 7.02 3.11 -21.51
CA GLU A 142 8.10 3.40 -20.57
C GLU A 142 8.34 2.15 -19.70
N PRO A 143 9.55 1.95 -19.16
CA PRO A 143 9.79 0.87 -18.20
C PRO A 143 8.86 0.98 -16.98
N LEU A 144 8.19 -0.12 -16.61
CA LEU A 144 7.30 -0.16 -15.45
C LEU A 144 8.03 0.21 -14.13
N GLY A 145 9.34 -0.05 -14.07
CA GLY A 145 10.21 0.38 -12.96
C GLY A 145 10.33 1.90 -12.80
N SER A 146 10.00 2.68 -13.85
CA SER A 146 9.93 4.15 -13.80
C SER A 146 8.50 4.63 -13.57
N LEU A 147 7.52 4.01 -14.24
CA LEU A 147 6.11 4.40 -14.12
C LEU A 147 5.55 4.17 -12.73
N LEU A 148 5.80 3.00 -12.14
CA LEU A 148 5.25 2.65 -10.84
C LEU A 148 5.73 3.60 -9.72
N PRO A 149 7.03 3.88 -9.56
CA PRO A 149 7.50 4.88 -8.60
C PRO A 149 6.99 6.29 -8.88
N ALA A 150 6.84 6.69 -10.15
CA ALA A 150 6.30 8.00 -10.51
C ALA A 150 4.83 8.17 -10.10
N LEU A 151 4.03 7.11 -10.20
CA LEU A 151 2.62 7.12 -9.79
C LEU A 151 2.46 7.01 -8.27
N ILE A 152 3.16 6.08 -7.63
CA ILE A 152 2.93 5.73 -6.22
C ILE A 152 3.86 6.50 -5.26
N GLY A 153 5.06 6.87 -5.72
CA GLY A 153 6.07 7.53 -4.88
C GLY A 153 5.59 8.78 -4.17
N PRO A 154 4.95 9.75 -4.85
CA PRO A 154 4.44 10.96 -4.21
C PRO A 154 3.39 10.70 -3.12
N LEU A 155 2.66 9.60 -3.21
CA LEU A 155 1.67 9.20 -2.20
C LEU A 155 2.36 8.59 -0.96
N VAL A 156 3.37 7.77 -1.17
CA VAL A 156 4.02 6.97 -0.10
C VAL A 156 5.08 7.78 0.65
N LEU A 157 5.86 8.59 -0.07
CA LEU A 157 7.06 9.23 0.46
C LEU A 157 6.82 10.12 1.70
N PRO A 158 5.74 10.92 1.77
CA PRO A 158 5.42 11.69 2.97
C PRO A 158 5.14 10.83 4.21
N HIS A 159 4.64 9.60 4.02
CA HIS A 159 4.40 8.65 5.11
C HIS A 159 5.68 7.94 5.57
N LEU A 160 6.66 7.77 4.69
CA LEU A 160 7.95 7.17 5.04
C LEU A 160 8.85 8.11 5.84
N MET A 161 8.86 9.38 5.47
CA MET A 161 9.77 10.39 6.05
C MET A 161 9.03 11.66 6.52
N PRO A 162 8.03 11.54 7.41
CA PRO A 162 7.19 12.68 7.79
C PRO A 162 7.98 13.79 8.47
N ASP A 163 8.98 13.46 9.28
CA ASP A 163 9.79 14.43 10.00
C ASP A 163 10.73 15.20 9.05
N LEU A 164 11.29 14.50 8.04
CA LEU A 164 12.10 15.12 7.02
C LEU A 164 11.28 16.11 6.19
N PHE A 165 10.10 15.70 5.76
CA PHE A 165 9.20 16.56 4.98
C PHE A 165 8.75 17.79 5.77
N ARG A 166 8.42 17.64 7.06
CA ARG A 166 8.09 18.78 7.92
C ARG A 166 9.25 19.75 8.11
N THR A 167 10.48 19.24 8.16
CA THR A 167 11.67 20.04 8.39
C THR A 167 12.14 20.77 7.12
N LEU A 168 12.16 20.08 5.99
CA LEU A 168 12.68 20.62 4.73
C LEU A 168 11.66 21.42 3.93
N LEU A 169 10.40 20.99 4.01
CA LEU A 169 9.32 21.62 3.27
C LEU A 169 8.31 22.14 4.30
N PRO A 170 8.11 23.47 4.43
CA PRO A 170 7.10 24.04 5.32
C PRO A 170 5.69 23.84 4.76
N LEU A 171 5.45 22.65 4.24
CA LEU A 171 4.16 22.20 3.74
C LEU A 171 3.37 21.61 4.91
N SER A 172 2.09 21.84 4.94
CA SER A 172 1.23 21.21 5.94
C SER A 172 1.44 19.70 5.92
N PRO A 173 1.86 19.08 7.05
CA PRO A 173 2.14 17.65 7.05
C PRO A 173 0.88 16.88 6.72
N GLY A 174 0.95 16.03 5.72
CA GLY A 174 0.01 14.94 5.55
C GLY A 174 -1.25 15.21 4.75
N THR A 175 -1.37 16.31 4.01
CA THR A 175 -2.41 16.35 2.98
C THR A 175 -1.92 15.52 1.78
N PRO A 176 -2.50 14.34 1.52
CA PRO A 176 -2.17 13.60 0.32
C PRO A 176 -2.45 14.48 -0.90
N PRO A 177 -1.69 14.34 -2.00
CA PRO A 177 -2.00 15.06 -3.22
C PRO A 177 -3.43 14.73 -3.63
N ASP A 178 -4.15 15.74 -4.14
CA ASP A 178 -5.45 15.51 -4.75
C ASP A 178 -5.30 14.45 -5.86
N PRO A 179 -6.05 13.32 -5.79
CA PRO A 179 -5.88 12.22 -6.73
C PRO A 179 -6.02 12.64 -8.19
N GLU A 180 -6.95 13.53 -8.48
CA GLU A 180 -7.19 14.01 -9.84
C GLU A 180 -6.03 14.88 -10.35
N ALA A 181 -5.56 15.83 -9.53
CA ALA A 181 -4.41 16.67 -9.89
C ALA A 181 -3.14 15.82 -10.03
N HIS A 182 -2.95 14.85 -9.14
CA HIS A 182 -1.81 13.95 -9.19
C HIS A 182 -1.78 13.09 -10.46
N VAL A 183 -2.91 12.48 -10.81
CA VAL A 183 -3.03 11.66 -12.02
C VAL A 183 -2.86 12.51 -13.29
N ARG A 184 -3.46 13.69 -13.35
CA ARG A 184 -3.24 14.60 -14.48
C ARG A 184 -1.76 14.96 -14.65
N ALA A 185 -1.07 15.27 -13.55
CA ALA A 185 0.37 15.54 -13.59
C ALA A 185 1.18 14.31 -14.03
N PHE A 186 0.82 13.11 -13.55
CA PHE A 186 1.44 11.85 -13.97
C PHE A 186 1.24 11.58 -15.47
N LEU A 187 0.02 11.80 -15.97
CA LEU A 187 -0.33 11.57 -17.37
C LEU A 187 0.22 12.64 -18.33
N HIS A 188 0.59 13.82 -17.81
CA HIS A 188 1.13 14.90 -18.66
C HIS A 188 2.40 14.41 -19.39
N GLY A 189 2.33 14.39 -20.71
CA GLY A 189 3.38 13.85 -21.58
C GLY A 189 3.52 12.32 -21.61
N ARG A 190 2.69 11.56 -20.89
CA ARG A 190 2.66 10.08 -20.89
C ARG A 190 1.42 9.50 -21.54
N ALA A 191 0.28 10.16 -21.42
CA ALA A 191 -0.91 9.79 -22.17
C ALA A 191 -0.67 10.06 -23.67
N THR A 192 -1.11 9.13 -24.52
CA THR A 192 -1.12 9.35 -25.98
C THR A 192 -2.45 10.00 -26.36
N HIS A 193 -2.38 10.96 -27.27
CA HIS A 193 -3.59 11.52 -27.90
C HIS A 193 -3.87 10.76 -29.20
N PRO A 194 -5.14 10.56 -29.59
CA PRO A 194 -5.51 9.84 -30.81
C PRO A 194 -4.86 10.36 -32.08
N GLU A 195 -4.41 11.62 -32.08
CA GLU A 195 -3.79 12.30 -33.22
C GLU A 195 -2.26 12.03 -33.33
N GLU A 196 -1.62 11.37 -32.37
CA GLU A 196 -0.17 11.12 -32.32
C GLU A 196 0.22 9.69 -32.74
N THR A 197 -0.72 8.89 -33.23
CA THR A 197 -0.41 7.54 -33.72
C THR A 197 0.01 7.66 -35.21
N PRO A 198 1.27 7.31 -35.56
CA PRO A 198 1.78 7.39 -36.96
C PRO A 198 1.09 6.40 -37.88
#